data_ddfd1f3e8d0a0fe4763803bc45c3c6e8
#
_entry.id   ddfd1f3e8d0a0fe4763803bc45c3c6e8
#
_cell.length_a   1.000
_cell.length_b   1.000
_cell.length_c   1.000
_cell.angle_alpha   90.00
_cell.angle_beta   90.00
_cell.angle_gamma   90.00
#
_symmetry.space_group_name_H-M   'P 1'
#
loop_
_entity.id
_entity.type
_entity.pdbx_description
1 polymer ?
#
loop_
_entity_poly.entity_id
_entity_poly.type
_entity_poly.pdbx_seq_one_letter_code
_entity_poly.pdbx_strand_id
1 'polypeptide(L)'
;MARRQSISMALLFVALLAGPPPAQSWLGLAPPSRPQPIELSPLHPTGSVYQGVRLGGALWLPNEMPDGVRLRGLSDLAWSESEQVLYAVSDFGWLFRMQPVFTNGQLTDVRLLDSHPLTDATGRPLRGKWRDSEGLTFAPGPDGNPALFVSFERAPRITRIDTQGRWQADAPDAEFLIHPECG
;
A
#
# COMPACT_ATOMS: atom_id res chain seq x y z
N MET A 1 -0.01 20.34 -34.64
CA MET A 1 -0.37 18.91 -34.47
C MET A 1 0.47 18.33 -33.33
N ALA A 2 -0.05 18.31 -32.13
CA ALA A 2 0.64 17.77 -30.95
C ALA A 2 0.27 16.29 -30.80
N ARG A 3 1.25 15.41 -30.93
CA ARG A 3 1.10 13.97 -30.64
C ARG A 3 0.87 13.81 -29.13
N ARG A 4 -0.33 13.41 -28.75
CA ARG A 4 -0.61 12.88 -27.42
C ARG A 4 0.12 11.53 -27.30
N GLN A 5 1.19 11.49 -26.52
CA GLN A 5 1.75 10.24 -26.05
C GLN A 5 0.79 9.67 -25.02
N SER A 6 0.11 8.60 -25.37
CA SER A 6 -0.65 7.77 -24.43
C SER A 6 0.36 7.11 -23.51
N ILE A 7 0.44 7.58 -22.28
CA ILE A 7 1.15 6.88 -21.20
C ILE A 7 0.28 5.67 -20.88
N SER A 8 0.71 4.50 -21.34
CA SER A 8 0.16 3.23 -20.89
C SER A 8 0.39 3.12 -19.40
N MET A 9 -0.70 3.20 -18.64
CA MET A 9 -0.74 2.96 -17.22
C MET A 9 -0.35 1.49 -17.00
N ALA A 10 0.94 1.24 -16.72
CA ALA A 10 1.41 -0.05 -16.28
C ALA A 10 0.80 -0.28 -14.89
N LEU A 11 -0.15 -1.23 -14.77
CA LEU A 11 -0.62 -1.70 -13.48
C LEU A 11 0.58 -2.22 -12.70
N LEU A 12 0.95 -1.49 -11.66
CA LEU A 12 1.99 -1.87 -10.72
C LEU A 12 1.39 -2.90 -9.76
N PHE A 13 1.52 -4.19 -10.10
CA PHE A 13 1.31 -5.25 -9.12
C PHE A 13 2.56 -5.29 -8.23
N VAL A 14 2.55 -4.55 -7.15
CA VAL A 14 3.47 -4.76 -6.04
C VAL A 14 2.87 -5.90 -5.21
N ALA A 15 3.31 -7.12 -5.45
CA ALA A 15 3.03 -8.21 -4.52
C ALA A 15 3.86 -7.97 -3.25
N LEU A 16 3.28 -7.26 -2.30
CA LEU A 16 3.81 -7.13 -0.95
C LEU A 16 3.43 -8.40 -0.19
N LEU A 17 4.20 -9.46 -0.42
CA LEU A 17 4.13 -10.66 0.41
C LEU A 17 4.79 -10.34 1.75
N ALA A 18 3.99 -9.88 2.71
CA ALA A 18 4.34 -9.86 4.13
C ALA A 18 4.15 -11.27 4.74
N GLY A 19 4.66 -12.29 4.04
CA GLY A 19 4.70 -13.68 4.45
C GLY A 19 5.81 -14.40 3.70
N PRO A 20 6.35 -15.49 4.22
CA PRO A 20 7.42 -16.20 3.54
C PRO A 20 6.93 -16.73 2.18
N PRO A 21 7.70 -16.54 1.10
CA PRO A 21 7.42 -17.17 -0.18
C PRO A 21 7.41 -18.70 -0.03
N PRO A 22 6.73 -19.44 -0.93
CA PRO A 22 6.59 -20.88 -0.81
C PRO A 22 7.96 -21.56 -0.75
N ALA A 23 8.14 -22.23 0.37
CA ALA A 23 9.17 -23.18 0.74
C ALA A 23 10.26 -23.46 -0.31
N GLN A 24 11.43 -22.79 -0.22
CA GLN A 24 12.68 -23.53 -0.44
C GLN A 24 13.97 -22.87 0.08
N SER A 25 14.02 -21.61 0.48
CA SER A 25 15.32 -21.05 0.98
C SER A 25 15.25 -19.89 1.97
N TRP A 26 14.07 -19.45 2.38
CA TRP A 26 13.91 -18.28 3.26
C TRP A 26 13.78 -18.62 4.74
N LEU A 27 13.67 -19.91 5.08
CA LEU A 27 13.63 -20.41 6.45
C LEU A 27 14.97 -20.11 7.14
N GLY A 28 15.00 -19.07 7.97
CA GLY A 28 16.15 -18.71 8.78
C GLY A 28 16.91 -17.46 8.37
N LEU A 29 16.54 -16.80 7.27
CA LEU A 29 17.14 -15.51 6.93
C LEU A 29 16.45 -14.40 7.75
N ALA A 30 17.27 -13.61 8.45
CA ALA A 30 16.78 -12.38 9.06
C ALA A 30 16.32 -11.42 7.95
N PRO A 31 15.24 -10.64 8.18
CA PRO A 31 14.81 -9.63 7.22
C PRO A 31 15.95 -8.65 6.95
N PRO A 32 16.05 -8.11 5.73
CA PRO A 32 17.09 -7.17 5.39
C PRO A 32 16.96 -5.89 6.22
N SER A 33 18.05 -5.19 6.48
CA SER A 33 18.05 -3.88 7.14
C SER A 33 17.64 -2.73 6.20
N ARG A 34 17.54 -3.00 4.89
CA ARG A 34 17.12 -2.08 3.83
C ARG A 34 16.42 -2.87 2.72
N PRO A 35 15.60 -2.22 1.87
CA PRO A 35 15.01 -2.88 0.71
C PRO A 35 16.06 -3.56 -0.16
N GLN A 36 15.78 -4.77 -0.62
CA GLN A 36 16.69 -5.56 -1.46
C GLN A 36 15.94 -6.14 -2.64
N PRO A 37 16.46 -6.02 -3.87
CA PRO A 37 15.91 -6.72 -5.03
C PRO A 37 15.92 -8.23 -4.81
N ILE A 38 14.83 -8.89 -5.21
CA ILE A 38 14.69 -10.34 -5.19
C ILE A 38 14.12 -10.84 -6.50
N GLU A 39 14.38 -12.10 -6.82
CA GLU A 39 13.67 -12.81 -7.88
C GLU A 39 12.45 -13.52 -7.29
N LEU A 40 11.24 -13.18 -7.81
CA LEU A 40 10.00 -13.85 -7.40
C LEU A 40 9.91 -15.28 -7.93
N SER A 41 10.49 -15.53 -9.09
CA SER A 41 10.46 -16.84 -9.73
C SER A 41 11.67 -17.02 -10.66
N PRO A 42 12.35 -18.17 -10.62
CA PRO A 42 13.42 -18.48 -11.57
C PRO A 42 12.90 -18.63 -13.01
N LEU A 43 11.60 -18.89 -13.20
CA LEU A 43 10.97 -19.02 -14.51
C LEU A 43 10.58 -17.66 -15.10
N HIS A 44 10.43 -16.64 -14.28
CA HIS A 44 10.00 -15.31 -14.67
C HIS A 44 10.91 -14.24 -14.04
N PRO A 45 12.13 -14.05 -14.57
CA PRO A 45 13.05 -13.04 -14.06
C PRO A 45 12.51 -11.63 -14.30
N THR A 46 13.04 -10.66 -13.57
CA THR A 46 12.72 -9.24 -13.74
C THR A 46 12.86 -8.82 -15.21
N GLY A 47 11.88 -8.11 -15.73
CA GLY A 47 11.78 -7.70 -17.14
C GLY A 47 11.07 -8.69 -18.04
N SER A 48 10.82 -9.93 -17.59
CA SER A 48 10.07 -10.93 -18.37
C SER A 48 8.59 -10.56 -18.51
N VAL A 49 7.96 -11.09 -19.56
CA VAL A 49 6.52 -10.93 -19.81
C VAL A 49 5.84 -12.27 -19.65
N TYR A 50 4.80 -12.32 -18.84
CA TYR A 50 3.95 -13.48 -18.68
C TYR A 50 2.47 -13.07 -18.82
N GLN A 51 1.75 -13.73 -19.73
CA GLN A 51 0.33 -13.44 -20.04
C GLN A 51 0.02 -11.95 -20.27
N GLY A 52 0.92 -11.24 -20.94
CA GLY A 52 0.76 -9.82 -21.25
C GLY A 52 1.19 -8.86 -20.13
N VAL A 53 1.57 -9.37 -18.95
CA VAL A 53 2.07 -8.57 -17.83
C VAL A 53 3.59 -8.65 -17.76
N ARG A 54 4.25 -7.49 -17.68
CA ARG A 54 5.71 -7.42 -17.48
C ARG A 54 6.04 -7.33 -16.00
N LEU A 55 6.91 -8.19 -15.50
CA LEU A 55 7.45 -8.09 -14.14
C LEU A 55 8.45 -6.93 -14.08
N GLY A 56 8.06 -5.84 -13.46
CA GLY A 56 8.89 -4.62 -13.33
C GLY A 56 9.96 -4.71 -12.25
N GLY A 57 9.88 -5.68 -11.35
CA GLY A 57 10.81 -5.90 -10.24
C GLY A 57 10.09 -6.35 -8.99
N ALA A 58 10.85 -6.86 -8.03
CA ALA A 58 10.38 -7.23 -6.70
C ALA A 58 11.43 -6.88 -5.66
N LEU A 59 10.97 -6.45 -4.49
CA LEU A 59 11.81 -6.05 -3.38
C LEU A 59 11.40 -6.79 -2.10
N TRP A 60 12.40 -7.29 -1.38
CA TRP A 60 12.23 -7.71 0.00
C TRP A 60 12.41 -6.50 0.90
N LEU A 61 11.37 -6.14 1.65
CA LEU A 61 11.38 -4.98 2.52
C LEU A 61 11.89 -5.37 3.92
N PRO A 62 12.51 -4.42 4.65
CA PRO A 62 12.79 -4.61 6.08
C PRO A 62 11.48 -4.70 6.87
N ASN A 63 11.55 -5.28 8.08
CA ASN A 63 10.39 -5.39 8.96
C ASN A 63 10.09 -4.10 9.74
N GLU A 64 10.85 -3.05 9.49
CA GLU A 64 10.80 -1.83 10.29
C GLU A 64 11.02 -0.60 9.41
N MET A 65 10.24 0.44 9.68
CA MET A 65 10.41 1.77 9.08
C MET A 65 11.57 2.52 9.77
N PRO A 66 12.12 3.59 9.15
CA PRO A 66 13.19 4.40 9.76
C PRO A 66 12.83 5.01 11.12
N ASP A 67 11.54 5.22 11.38
CA ASP A 67 11.00 5.72 12.65
C ASP A 67 10.76 4.64 13.71
N GLY A 68 11.18 3.38 13.44
CA GLY A 68 11.07 2.25 14.36
C GLY A 68 9.71 1.55 14.36
N VAL A 69 8.78 1.98 13.50
CA VAL A 69 7.47 1.31 13.38
C VAL A 69 7.60 0.04 12.55
N ARG A 70 6.99 -1.04 13.02
CA ARG A 70 7.02 -2.33 12.30
C ARG A 70 6.23 -2.26 11.01
N LEU A 71 6.91 -2.55 9.90
CA LEU A 71 6.34 -2.68 8.56
C LEU A 71 5.79 -4.11 8.39
N ARG A 72 4.51 -4.29 8.66
CA ARG A 72 3.84 -5.60 8.60
C ARG A 72 2.33 -5.48 8.39
N GLY A 73 1.70 -6.58 7.96
CA GLY A 73 0.25 -6.65 7.77
C GLY A 73 -0.25 -5.60 6.78
N LEU A 74 0.48 -5.43 5.68
CA LEU A 74 0.06 -4.50 4.62
C LEU A 74 -1.14 -5.10 3.90
N SER A 75 -2.23 -4.33 3.88
CA SER A 75 -3.51 -4.76 3.32
C SER A 75 -3.74 -4.18 1.94
N ASP A 76 -3.40 -2.90 1.71
CA ASP A 76 -3.60 -2.26 0.43
C ASP A 76 -2.62 -1.10 0.18
N LEU A 77 -2.57 -0.65 -1.09
CA LEU A 77 -1.66 0.36 -1.61
C LEU A 77 -2.39 1.40 -2.45
N ALA A 78 -2.01 2.67 -2.33
CA ALA A 78 -2.47 3.74 -3.18
C ALA A 78 -1.29 4.60 -3.67
N TRP A 79 -1.29 4.93 -4.96
CA TRP A 79 -0.26 5.76 -5.58
C TRP A 79 -0.69 7.21 -5.69
N SER A 80 0.15 8.14 -5.21
CA SER A 80 -0.01 9.57 -5.43
C SER A 80 0.87 10.01 -6.60
N GLU A 81 0.24 10.31 -7.73
CA GLU A 81 0.96 10.79 -8.92
C GLU A 81 1.60 12.15 -8.69
N SER A 82 0.94 13.04 -7.97
CA SER A 82 1.44 14.39 -7.69
C SER A 82 2.63 14.41 -6.74
N GLU A 83 2.67 13.49 -5.77
CA GLU A 83 3.73 13.41 -4.78
C GLU A 83 4.81 12.38 -5.15
N GLN A 84 4.52 11.50 -6.12
CA GLN A 84 5.36 10.34 -6.46
C GLN A 84 5.63 9.46 -5.23
N VAL A 85 4.58 9.26 -4.41
CA VAL A 85 4.60 8.49 -3.16
C VAL A 85 3.61 7.35 -3.22
N LEU A 86 4.04 6.19 -2.79
CA LEU A 86 3.21 5.02 -2.55
C LEU A 86 2.80 5.02 -1.08
N TYR A 87 1.49 5.07 -0.87
CA TYR A 87 0.88 4.91 0.43
C TYR A 87 0.49 3.46 0.64
N ALA A 88 0.63 2.96 1.86
CA ALA A 88 0.19 1.62 2.25
C ALA A 88 -0.52 1.68 3.59
N VAL A 89 -1.61 0.93 3.74
CA VAL A 89 -2.25 0.71 5.05
C VAL A 89 -1.99 -0.69 5.56
N SER A 90 -2.07 -0.86 6.87
CA SER A 90 -1.95 -2.15 7.52
C SER A 90 -3.11 -2.44 8.46
N ASP A 91 -3.44 -3.73 8.65
CA ASP A 91 -4.40 -4.26 9.63
C ASP A 91 -4.05 -3.89 11.09
N PHE A 92 -2.85 -3.33 11.30
CA PHE A 92 -2.41 -2.78 12.60
C PHE A 92 -2.73 -1.29 12.77
N GLY A 93 -3.43 -0.66 11.80
CA GLY A 93 -3.86 0.73 11.87
C GLY A 93 -2.74 1.74 11.63
N TRP A 94 -1.85 1.45 10.70
CA TRP A 94 -0.78 2.35 10.27
C TRP A 94 -0.93 2.72 8.80
N LEU A 95 -0.58 3.95 8.49
CA LEU A 95 -0.33 4.46 7.15
C LEU A 95 1.18 4.59 6.96
N PHE A 96 1.72 3.94 5.95
CA PHE A 96 3.13 4.01 5.57
C PHE A 96 3.27 4.84 4.31
N ARG A 97 4.34 5.62 4.22
CA ARG A 97 4.70 6.39 3.03
C ARG A 97 6.03 5.90 2.49
N MET A 98 6.06 5.59 1.21
CA MET A 98 7.21 4.99 0.54
C MET A 98 7.39 5.65 -0.82
N GLN A 99 8.64 5.78 -1.27
CA GLN A 99 8.95 6.30 -2.59
C GLN A 99 9.67 5.25 -3.42
N PRO A 100 8.97 4.57 -4.36
CA PRO A 100 9.59 3.62 -5.27
C PRO A 100 10.66 4.29 -6.15
N VAL A 101 11.76 3.56 -6.39
CA VAL A 101 12.85 4.00 -7.26
C VAL A 101 12.90 3.09 -8.48
N PHE A 102 12.79 3.69 -9.65
CA PHE A 102 12.84 2.97 -10.92
C PHE A 102 14.13 3.34 -11.69
N THR A 103 14.79 2.32 -12.21
CA THR A 103 15.94 2.48 -13.11
C THR A 103 15.63 1.75 -14.41
N ASN A 104 15.64 2.46 -15.53
CA ASN A 104 15.30 1.92 -16.86
C ASN A 104 13.91 1.20 -16.87
N GLY A 105 12.93 1.75 -16.13
CA GLY A 105 11.58 1.20 -16.03
C GLY A 105 11.46 -0.05 -15.14
N GLN A 106 12.50 -0.41 -14.40
CA GLN A 106 12.48 -1.50 -13.42
C GLN A 106 12.50 -0.94 -12.00
N LEU A 107 11.72 -1.55 -11.09
CA LEU A 107 11.76 -1.25 -9.66
C LEU A 107 13.07 -1.78 -9.08
N THR A 108 13.94 -0.89 -8.64
CA THR A 108 15.28 -1.23 -8.14
C THR A 108 15.46 -0.97 -6.66
N ASP A 109 14.64 -0.07 -6.09
CA ASP A 109 14.69 0.27 -4.67
C ASP A 109 13.35 0.91 -4.23
N VAL A 110 13.19 1.11 -2.94
CA VAL A 110 12.13 1.93 -2.35
C VAL A 110 12.68 2.67 -1.14
N ARG A 111 12.49 3.98 -1.12
CA ARG A 111 12.81 4.79 0.05
C ARG A 111 11.64 4.70 1.03
N LEU A 112 11.88 4.19 2.21
CA LEU A 112 10.93 4.22 3.31
C LEU A 112 10.97 5.64 3.90
N LEU A 113 9.86 6.38 3.85
CA LEU A 113 9.82 7.78 4.25
C LEU A 113 9.47 7.90 5.74
N ASP A 114 8.23 7.60 6.08
CA ASP A 114 7.68 7.71 7.42
C ASP A 114 6.45 6.81 7.61
N SER A 115 5.96 6.73 8.85
CA SER A 115 4.74 6.04 9.19
C SER A 115 3.88 6.86 10.16
N HIS A 116 2.56 6.77 10.01
CA HIS A 116 1.59 7.49 10.81
C HIS A 116 0.51 6.55 11.35
N PRO A 117 0.12 6.63 12.62
CA PRO A 117 -1.03 5.88 13.09
C PRO A 117 -2.31 6.43 12.47
N LEU A 118 -3.22 5.55 12.06
CA LEU A 118 -4.58 5.95 11.73
C LEU A 118 -5.28 6.41 13.01
N THR A 119 -5.96 7.56 12.96
CA THR A 119 -6.60 8.14 14.14
C THR A 119 -8.11 8.20 14.02
N ASP A 120 -8.79 8.30 15.17
CA ASP A 120 -10.20 8.65 15.26
C ASP A 120 -10.42 10.18 15.18
N ALA A 121 -11.68 10.60 15.21
CA ALA A 121 -12.09 12.00 15.17
C ALA A 121 -11.56 12.83 16.36
N THR A 122 -11.06 12.20 17.41
CA THR A 122 -10.46 12.87 18.57
C THR A 122 -8.93 12.96 18.48
N GLY A 123 -8.35 12.45 17.36
CA GLY A 123 -6.91 12.40 17.12
C GLY A 123 -6.19 11.26 17.85
N ARG A 124 -6.93 10.31 18.43
CA ARG A 124 -6.33 9.16 19.13
C ARG A 124 -6.08 8.04 18.14
N PRO A 125 -4.93 7.30 18.25
CA PRO A 125 -4.66 6.14 17.41
C PRO A 125 -5.76 5.08 17.53
N LEU A 126 -6.18 4.53 16.40
CA LEU A 126 -7.16 3.45 16.33
C LEU A 126 -6.65 2.20 17.05
N ARG A 127 -7.55 1.45 17.69
CA ARG A 127 -7.22 0.26 18.49
C ARG A 127 -8.25 -0.86 18.31
N GLY A 128 -7.80 -2.09 18.59
CA GLY A 128 -8.65 -3.28 18.56
C GLY A 128 -9.30 -3.46 17.18
N LYS A 129 -10.58 -3.76 17.14
CA LYS A 129 -11.34 -3.96 15.89
C LYS A 129 -11.43 -2.70 14.99
N TRP A 130 -11.20 -1.51 15.54
CA TRP A 130 -11.34 -0.25 14.82
C TRP A 130 -10.15 0.06 13.91
N ARG A 131 -9.00 -0.60 14.08
CA ARG A 131 -7.77 -0.36 13.33
C ARG A 131 -7.58 -1.27 12.11
N ASP A 132 -8.45 -2.27 11.93
CA ASP A 132 -8.38 -3.33 10.93
C ASP A 132 -8.68 -2.77 9.54
N SER A 133 -7.71 -2.08 8.96
CA SER A 133 -7.82 -1.43 7.65
C SER A 133 -7.47 -2.41 6.54
N GLU A 134 -8.33 -2.48 5.49
CA GLU A 134 -8.23 -3.48 4.42
C GLU A 134 -8.10 -2.87 3.03
N GLY A 135 -8.60 -1.66 2.82
CA GLY A 135 -8.51 -1.00 1.52
C GLY A 135 -8.04 0.43 1.63
N LEU A 136 -7.32 0.90 0.59
CA LEU A 136 -6.80 2.25 0.49
C LEU A 136 -6.95 2.76 -0.95
N THR A 137 -7.52 3.94 -1.12
CA THR A 137 -7.62 4.55 -2.45
C THR A 137 -7.56 6.07 -2.39
N PHE A 138 -7.13 6.69 -3.50
CA PHE A 138 -7.39 8.09 -3.76
C PHE A 138 -8.72 8.24 -4.49
N ALA A 139 -9.57 9.15 -4.01
CA ALA A 139 -10.80 9.54 -4.67
C ALA A 139 -10.99 11.06 -4.53
N PRO A 140 -11.87 11.69 -5.35
CA PRO A 140 -12.19 13.10 -5.17
C PRO A 140 -12.78 13.36 -3.77
N GLY A 141 -12.17 14.30 -3.05
CA GLY A 141 -12.72 14.84 -1.81
C GLY A 141 -13.87 15.84 -2.06
N PRO A 142 -14.50 16.37 -1.00
CA PRO A 142 -15.59 17.33 -1.12
C PRO A 142 -15.22 18.64 -1.83
N ASP A 143 -13.94 18.97 -1.82
CA ASP A 143 -13.35 20.13 -2.50
C ASP A 143 -12.87 19.83 -3.93
N GLY A 144 -13.09 18.59 -4.40
CA GLY A 144 -12.64 18.10 -5.71
C GLY A 144 -11.17 17.70 -5.77
N ASN A 145 -10.38 17.92 -4.72
CA ASN A 145 -9.00 17.47 -4.64
C ASN A 145 -8.92 15.99 -4.28
N PRO A 146 -7.86 15.26 -4.72
CA PRO A 146 -7.66 13.89 -4.30
C PRO A 146 -7.54 13.78 -2.76
N ALA A 147 -8.28 12.84 -2.19
CA ALA A 147 -8.24 12.51 -0.78
C ALA A 147 -8.02 11.01 -0.59
N LEU A 148 -7.40 10.61 0.51
CA LEU A 148 -7.23 9.20 0.86
C LEU A 148 -8.49 8.69 1.57
N PHE A 149 -8.96 7.52 1.14
CA PHE A 149 -10.05 6.79 1.77
C PHE A 149 -9.57 5.41 2.19
N VAL A 150 -9.89 5.03 3.42
CA VAL A 150 -9.55 3.75 4.03
C VAL A 150 -10.83 2.99 4.34
N SER A 151 -10.92 1.74 3.90
CA SER A 151 -11.98 0.83 4.34
C SER A 151 -11.52 -0.05 5.49
N PHE A 152 -12.46 -0.47 6.35
CA PHE A 152 -12.19 -1.26 7.54
C PHE A 152 -13.13 -2.47 7.58
N GLU A 153 -12.63 -3.65 7.98
CA GLU A 153 -13.39 -4.89 8.01
C GLU A 153 -14.15 -5.10 9.32
N ARG A 154 -13.43 -5.19 10.45
CA ARG A 154 -14.03 -5.56 11.76
C ARG A 154 -14.95 -4.52 12.39
N ALA A 155 -14.82 -3.28 11.96
CA ALA A 155 -15.75 -2.20 12.24
C ALA A 155 -16.06 -1.52 10.91
N PRO A 156 -16.97 -2.12 10.09
CA PRO A 156 -17.18 -1.73 8.70
C PRO A 156 -17.49 -0.25 8.55
N ARG A 157 -16.66 0.43 7.81
CA ARG A 157 -16.79 1.85 7.46
C ARG A 157 -15.77 2.23 6.40
N ILE A 158 -15.98 3.35 5.75
CA ILE A 158 -14.99 4.04 4.91
C ILE A 158 -14.71 5.39 5.54
N THR A 159 -13.44 5.65 5.82
CA THR A 159 -13.00 6.88 6.46
C THR A 159 -12.09 7.65 5.53
N ARG A 160 -12.36 8.93 5.33
CA ARG A 160 -11.43 9.86 4.70
C ARG A 160 -10.37 10.28 5.71
N ILE A 161 -9.11 10.17 5.31
CA ILE A 161 -7.95 10.57 6.09
C ILE A 161 -7.09 11.58 5.32
N ASP A 162 -6.22 12.29 6.02
CA ASP A 162 -5.14 13.03 5.39
C ASP A 162 -3.90 12.15 5.16
N THR A 163 -2.88 12.70 4.52
CA THR A 163 -1.61 12.03 4.22
C THR A 163 -0.74 11.71 5.45
N GLN A 164 -1.21 12.09 6.64
CA GLN A 164 -0.62 11.75 7.93
C GLN A 164 -1.51 10.80 8.76
N GLY A 165 -2.47 10.13 8.12
CA GLY A 165 -3.35 9.15 8.77
C GLY A 165 -4.40 9.75 9.71
N ARG A 166 -4.58 11.07 9.72
CA ARG A 166 -5.54 11.74 10.61
C ARG A 166 -6.94 11.68 10.02
N TRP A 167 -7.89 11.30 10.85
CA TRP A 167 -9.31 11.28 10.51
C TRP A 167 -9.78 12.65 10.01
N GLN A 168 -10.58 12.66 8.95
CA GLN A 168 -11.20 13.85 8.38
C GLN A 168 -12.72 13.74 8.39
N ALA A 169 -13.25 12.62 7.94
CA ALA A 169 -14.68 12.32 7.92
C ALA A 169 -14.91 10.84 7.64
N ASP A 170 -16.04 10.31 8.06
CA ASP A 170 -16.55 9.04 7.55
C ASP A 170 -17.40 9.28 6.30
N ALA A 171 -17.37 8.36 5.34
CA ALA A 171 -18.19 8.44 4.15
C ALA A 171 -19.67 8.22 4.53
N PRO A 172 -20.61 9.08 4.06
CA PRO A 172 -21.99 9.06 4.52
C PRO A 172 -22.76 7.79 4.13
N ASP A 173 -22.33 7.10 3.08
CA ASP A 173 -23.05 5.94 2.51
C ASP A 173 -22.41 4.59 2.86
N ALA A 174 -21.55 4.55 3.88
CA ALA A 174 -20.92 3.29 4.31
C ALA A 174 -21.91 2.25 4.88
N GLU A 175 -23.16 2.64 5.12
CA GLU A 175 -24.23 1.73 5.61
C GLU A 175 -24.52 0.57 4.64
N PHE A 176 -24.31 0.74 3.33
CA PHE A 176 -24.52 -0.36 2.38
C PHE A 176 -23.47 -1.49 2.46
N LEU A 177 -22.33 -1.22 3.11
CA LEU A 177 -21.29 -2.23 3.37
C LEU A 177 -21.68 -3.22 4.49
N ILE A 178 -22.76 -2.93 5.22
CA ILE A 178 -23.25 -3.74 6.34
C ILE A 178 -24.46 -4.60 5.89
N HIS A 179 -24.47 -5.09 4.65
CA HIS A 179 -25.59 -5.92 4.22
C HIS A 179 -25.49 -7.31 4.88
N PRO A 180 -26.51 -7.75 5.63
CA PRO A 180 -26.47 -9.02 6.37
C PRO A 180 -26.46 -10.28 5.48
N GLU A 181 -26.55 -10.12 4.16
CA GLU A 181 -26.55 -11.23 3.19
C GLU A 181 -25.17 -11.56 2.62
N CYS A 182 -24.09 -10.90 3.05
CA CYS A 182 -22.71 -11.17 2.64
C CYS A 182 -21.91 -11.96 3.69
N GLY A 183 -22.57 -12.68 4.58
CA GLY A 183 -21.99 -13.56 5.59
C GLY A 183 -22.14 -15.03 5.24
#